data_f2f8e2d83f2711e87046e55235defd47
#
_entry.id   f2f8e2d83f2711e87046e55235defd47
#
_cell.length_a   1.000
_cell.length_b   1.000
_cell.length_c   1.000
_cell.angle_alpha   90.00
_cell.angle_beta   90.00
_cell.angle_gamma   90.00
#
_symmetry.space_group_name_H-M   'P 1'
#
loop_
_entity.id
_entity.type
_entity.pdbx_description
1 polymer ?
#
loop_
_entity_poly.entity_id
_entity_poly.type
_entity_poly.pdbx_seq_one_letter_code
_entity_poly.pdbx_strand_id
1 'polypeptide(L)'
;MWKVVAADDEAYIREALKKLINWEKMNCVLIDVVDDGQELINKIEEEEPDIVITDIQMPEVNGMDVCKYLYEIYPETQVIILTAYSDFSYAKTAIKYSICDYVLKVSIMDELPDAIEKAIGNLNQLKREIEKNEKDLLEQLSLIQQIDHYIEQNYKKKLSLDDIAEDLHINSSYLSRVYKLKKGKNLFDTILNLRIEAAKDYLINTDKRTYEISELVGVEDASYFSKMFKKITGLSPKEYRRQEGNEE
;
A
#
# COMPACT_ATOMS: atom_id res chain seq x y z
N MET A 1 2.96 19.26 -6.74
CA MET A 1 4.26 18.57 -6.75
C MET A 1 4.01 17.14 -6.35
N TRP A 2 4.69 16.19 -6.97
CA TRP A 2 4.59 14.77 -6.67
C TRP A 2 5.49 14.43 -5.49
N LYS A 3 4.97 13.69 -4.52
CA LYS A 3 5.73 13.23 -3.34
C LYS A 3 6.59 12.02 -3.70
N VAL A 4 7.86 12.07 -3.35
CA VAL A 4 8.83 10.98 -3.58
C VAL A 4 9.42 10.55 -2.23
N VAL A 5 9.44 9.26 -1.98
CA VAL A 5 10.20 8.64 -0.89
C VAL A 5 11.17 7.63 -1.49
N ALA A 6 12.38 7.56 -0.97
CA ALA A 6 13.38 6.63 -1.47
C ALA A 6 14.01 5.79 -0.34
N ALA A 7 14.54 4.62 -0.70
CA ALA A 7 15.33 3.78 0.20
C ALA A 7 16.51 3.13 -0.50
N ASP A 8 17.64 3.14 0.18
CA ASP A 8 18.87 2.47 -0.26
C ASP A 8 19.78 2.29 0.96
N ASP A 9 20.35 1.10 1.17
CA ASP A 9 21.24 0.85 2.30
C ASP A 9 22.60 1.54 2.17
N GLU A 10 23.00 1.91 0.93
CA GLU A 10 24.26 2.56 0.63
C GLU A 10 24.19 4.08 0.85
N ALA A 11 24.89 4.59 1.87
CA ALA A 11 24.85 6.00 2.24
C ALA A 11 25.19 6.97 1.09
N TYR A 12 26.10 6.59 0.17
CA TYR A 12 26.48 7.45 -0.95
C TYR A 12 25.37 7.59 -1.99
N ILE A 13 24.52 6.55 -2.19
CA ILE A 13 23.32 6.63 -3.05
C ILE A 13 22.30 7.56 -2.40
N ARG A 14 22.05 7.41 -1.08
CA ARG A 14 21.12 8.30 -0.36
C ARG A 14 21.54 9.77 -0.48
N GLU A 15 22.85 10.05 -0.35
CA GLU A 15 23.36 11.40 -0.55
C GLU A 15 23.24 11.90 -2.01
N ALA A 16 23.43 11.00 -2.98
CA ALA A 16 23.25 11.35 -4.39
C ALA A 16 21.78 11.72 -4.67
N LEU A 17 20.82 10.93 -4.19
CA LEU A 17 19.39 11.23 -4.32
C LEU A 17 19.01 12.57 -3.69
N LYS A 18 19.55 12.88 -2.50
CA LYS A 18 19.27 14.13 -1.79
C LYS A 18 19.88 15.37 -2.46
N LYS A 19 21.08 15.26 -3.05
CA LYS A 19 21.86 16.44 -3.45
C LYS A 19 22.03 16.64 -4.95
N LEU A 20 22.00 15.55 -5.72
CA LEU A 20 22.37 15.62 -7.14
C LEU A 20 21.14 15.63 -8.06
N ILE A 21 20.00 15.12 -7.59
CA ILE A 21 18.76 15.12 -8.36
C ILE A 21 18.01 16.44 -8.14
N ASN A 22 17.63 17.09 -9.25
CA ASN A 22 16.85 18.33 -9.19
C ASN A 22 15.34 18.02 -9.19
N TRP A 23 14.84 17.72 -8.02
CA TRP A 23 13.44 17.33 -7.80
C TRP A 23 12.44 18.43 -8.20
N GLU A 24 12.74 19.70 -7.90
CA GLU A 24 11.87 20.82 -8.23
C GLU A 24 11.69 20.98 -9.74
N LYS A 25 12.75 20.79 -10.54
CA LYS A 25 12.69 20.86 -12.00
C LYS A 25 11.72 19.81 -12.57
N MET A 26 11.59 18.66 -11.90
CA MET A 26 10.67 17.59 -12.28
C MET A 26 9.28 17.71 -11.62
N ASN A 27 9.00 18.85 -10.97
CA ASN A 27 7.76 19.05 -10.21
C ASN A 27 7.52 17.98 -9.12
N CYS A 28 8.61 17.50 -8.52
CA CYS A 28 8.62 16.54 -7.41
C CYS A 28 9.12 17.19 -6.11
N VAL A 29 8.81 16.57 -4.99
CA VAL A 29 9.40 16.84 -3.69
C VAL A 29 9.89 15.52 -3.09
N LEU A 30 11.18 15.45 -2.79
CA LEU A 30 11.75 14.33 -2.06
C LEU A 30 11.42 14.52 -0.57
N ILE A 31 10.55 13.68 -0.03
CA ILE A 31 10.08 13.74 1.36
C ILE A 31 11.15 13.19 2.29
N ASP A 32 11.63 11.98 1.99
CA ASP A 32 12.66 11.32 2.81
C ASP A 32 13.46 10.31 2.00
N VAL A 33 14.64 9.95 2.53
CA VAL A 33 15.48 8.86 2.02
C VAL A 33 15.97 8.05 3.21
N VAL A 34 15.49 6.83 3.31
CA VAL A 34 15.75 5.89 4.41
C VAL A 34 16.75 4.80 4.02
N ASP A 35 17.20 3.97 4.96
CA ASP A 35 18.26 3.01 4.73
C ASP A 35 17.84 1.53 4.81
N ASP A 36 16.57 1.27 5.11
CA ASP A 36 16.01 -0.07 5.10
C ASP A 36 14.56 -0.12 4.60
N GLY A 37 14.10 -1.32 4.23
CA GLY A 37 12.76 -1.52 3.68
C GLY A 37 11.64 -1.40 4.72
N GLN A 38 11.90 -1.64 6.00
CA GLN A 38 10.88 -1.50 7.04
C GLN A 38 10.60 -0.02 7.31
N GLU A 39 11.65 0.81 7.37
CA GLU A 39 11.51 2.24 7.51
C GLU A 39 10.81 2.85 6.28
N LEU A 40 11.13 2.33 5.08
CA LEU A 40 10.44 2.71 3.86
C LEU A 40 8.93 2.43 3.94
N ILE A 41 8.52 1.25 4.41
CA ILE A 41 7.09 0.93 4.61
C ILE A 41 6.44 1.90 5.59
N ASN A 42 7.12 2.21 6.71
CA ASN A 42 6.60 3.17 7.68
C ASN A 42 6.40 4.56 7.04
N LYS A 43 7.36 5.00 6.21
CA LYS A 43 7.25 6.27 5.48
C LYS A 43 6.16 6.26 4.41
N ILE A 44 5.96 5.14 3.74
CA ILE A 44 4.84 4.97 2.80
C ILE A 44 3.49 5.12 3.51
N GLU A 45 3.35 4.52 4.69
CA GLU A 45 2.12 4.62 5.48
C GLU A 45 1.85 6.04 6.02
N GLU A 46 2.92 6.76 6.42
CA GLU A 46 2.83 8.12 6.95
C GLU A 46 2.55 9.18 5.88
N GLU A 47 3.27 9.09 4.76
CA GLU A 47 3.33 10.15 3.76
C GLU A 47 2.46 9.90 2.53
N GLU A 48 2.07 8.64 2.27
CA GLU A 48 1.37 8.21 1.06
C GLU A 48 2.01 8.81 -0.21
N PRO A 49 3.27 8.43 -0.53
CA PRO A 49 3.99 9.02 -1.65
C PRO A 49 3.40 8.61 -3.00
N ASP A 50 3.53 9.50 -4.00
CA ASP A 50 3.15 9.23 -5.38
C ASP A 50 4.17 8.33 -6.08
N ILE A 51 5.46 8.46 -5.72
CA ILE A 51 6.58 7.72 -6.30
C ILE A 51 7.44 7.15 -5.18
N VAL A 52 7.76 5.88 -5.26
CA VAL A 52 8.71 5.20 -4.38
C VAL A 52 9.91 4.74 -5.20
N ILE A 53 11.11 5.06 -4.72
CA ILE A 53 12.38 4.61 -5.31
C ILE A 53 13.02 3.68 -4.28
N THR A 54 13.35 2.45 -4.65
CA THR A 54 13.89 1.46 -3.71
C THR A 54 15.01 0.63 -4.30
N ASP A 55 16.06 0.39 -3.51
CA ASP A 55 16.99 -0.70 -3.82
C ASP A 55 16.29 -2.05 -3.64
N ILE A 56 16.79 -3.08 -4.29
CA ILE A 56 16.34 -4.47 -4.14
C ILE A 56 16.89 -5.07 -2.85
N GLN A 57 18.17 -4.87 -2.60
CA GLN A 57 18.88 -5.54 -1.50
C GLN A 57 19.06 -4.56 -0.32
N MET A 58 18.16 -4.66 0.62
CA MET A 58 18.23 -3.88 1.87
C MET A 58 18.08 -4.81 3.07
N PRO A 59 18.58 -4.40 4.25
CA PRO A 59 18.38 -5.12 5.51
C PRO A 59 16.89 -5.24 5.86
N GLU A 60 16.55 -6.23 6.69
CA GLU A 60 15.23 -6.49 7.28
C GLU A 60 14.14 -6.80 6.23
N VAL A 61 13.74 -5.83 5.44
CA VAL A 61 12.74 -5.94 4.37
C VAL A 61 13.41 -5.56 3.06
N ASN A 62 13.46 -6.49 2.10
CA ASN A 62 14.03 -6.21 0.80
C ASN A 62 13.07 -5.39 -0.08
N GLY A 63 13.62 -4.70 -1.11
CA GLY A 63 12.83 -3.85 -1.99
C GLY A 63 11.74 -4.59 -2.77
N MET A 64 11.89 -5.90 -3.02
CA MET A 64 10.85 -6.68 -3.70
C MET A 64 9.64 -6.95 -2.79
N ASP A 65 9.85 -7.10 -1.48
CA ASP A 65 8.77 -7.18 -0.51
C ASP A 65 8.04 -5.85 -0.37
N VAL A 66 8.78 -4.72 -0.44
CA VAL A 66 8.17 -3.38 -0.54
C VAL A 66 7.34 -3.23 -1.82
N CYS A 67 7.85 -3.68 -2.97
CA CYS A 67 7.09 -3.65 -4.24
C CYS A 67 5.81 -4.46 -4.14
N LYS A 68 5.86 -5.64 -3.52
CA LYS A 68 4.67 -6.46 -3.27
C LYS A 68 3.67 -5.75 -2.36
N TYR A 69 4.16 -5.15 -1.27
CA TYR A 69 3.34 -4.38 -0.34
C TYR A 69 2.63 -3.21 -1.04
N LEU A 70 3.37 -2.43 -1.85
CA LEU A 70 2.81 -1.34 -2.62
C LEU A 70 1.77 -1.82 -3.63
N TYR A 71 2.05 -2.89 -4.36
CA TYR A 71 1.10 -3.48 -5.31
C TYR A 71 -0.22 -3.88 -4.66
N GLU A 72 -0.18 -4.44 -3.44
CA GLU A 72 -1.36 -4.91 -2.71
C GLU A 72 -2.13 -3.76 -2.03
N ILE A 73 -1.43 -2.75 -1.49
CA ILE A 73 -2.02 -1.73 -0.60
C ILE A 73 -2.12 -0.35 -1.27
N TYR A 74 -1.12 0.03 -2.07
CA TYR A 74 -1.01 1.33 -2.73
C TYR A 74 -0.73 1.19 -4.24
N PRO A 75 -1.59 0.51 -5.01
CA PRO A 75 -1.32 0.15 -6.41
C PRO A 75 -1.21 1.34 -7.37
N GLU A 76 -1.54 2.53 -6.95
CA GLU A 76 -1.36 3.77 -7.71
C GLU A 76 0.02 4.39 -7.53
N THR A 77 0.75 4.04 -6.45
CA THR A 77 2.10 4.50 -6.22
C THR A 77 3.02 3.93 -7.30
N GLN A 78 3.74 4.81 -7.99
CA GLN A 78 4.71 4.40 -9.00
C GLN A 78 5.99 3.95 -8.32
N VAL A 79 6.48 2.77 -8.70
CA VAL A 79 7.70 2.19 -8.12
C VAL A 79 8.81 2.22 -9.14
N ILE A 80 9.97 2.77 -8.75
CA ILE A 80 11.23 2.71 -9.50
C ILE A 80 12.22 1.90 -8.68
N ILE A 81 12.78 0.85 -9.26
CA ILE A 81 13.82 0.06 -8.62
C ILE A 81 15.19 0.62 -8.98
N LEU A 82 16.03 0.84 -7.95
CA LEU A 82 17.47 1.03 -8.11
C LEU A 82 18.18 -0.30 -7.85
N THR A 83 19.22 -0.61 -8.63
CA THR A 83 19.98 -1.83 -8.44
C THR A 83 21.42 -1.71 -8.92
N ALA A 84 22.31 -2.43 -8.24
CA ALA A 84 23.71 -2.57 -8.66
C ALA A 84 23.88 -3.62 -9.80
N TYR A 85 22.89 -4.49 -10.03
CA TYR A 85 23.03 -5.66 -10.91
C TYR A 85 21.92 -5.71 -11.95
N SER A 86 22.30 -6.06 -13.17
CA SER A 86 21.38 -6.35 -14.28
C SER A 86 20.88 -7.82 -14.22
N ASP A 87 20.29 -8.24 -13.10
CA ASP A 87 19.83 -9.62 -12.97
C ASP A 87 18.42 -9.78 -13.57
N PHE A 88 18.33 -10.62 -14.60
CA PHE A 88 17.09 -10.89 -15.33
C PHE A 88 15.99 -11.53 -14.45
N SER A 89 16.34 -12.12 -13.31
CA SER A 89 15.38 -12.72 -12.39
C SER A 89 14.44 -11.68 -11.78
N TYR A 90 14.92 -10.48 -11.53
CA TYR A 90 14.13 -9.37 -10.98
C TYR A 90 13.19 -8.75 -12.03
N ALA A 91 13.54 -8.79 -13.32
CA ALA A 91 12.70 -8.26 -14.39
C ALA A 91 11.34 -8.99 -14.48
N LYS A 92 11.31 -10.30 -14.24
CA LYS A 92 10.05 -11.07 -14.20
C LYS A 92 9.15 -10.66 -13.03
N THR A 93 9.76 -10.37 -11.91
CA THR A 93 9.04 -9.93 -10.70
C THR A 93 8.58 -8.47 -10.83
N ALA A 94 9.39 -7.64 -11.49
CA ALA A 94 9.02 -6.27 -11.84
C ALA A 94 7.73 -6.21 -12.68
N ILE A 95 7.59 -7.08 -13.67
CA ILE A 95 6.36 -7.19 -14.47
C ILE A 95 5.17 -7.60 -13.59
N LYS A 96 5.37 -8.56 -12.68
CA LYS A 96 4.31 -9.06 -11.79
C LYS A 96 3.74 -7.99 -10.87
N TYR A 97 4.58 -7.09 -10.36
CA TYR A 97 4.18 -6.03 -9.43
C TYR A 97 4.00 -4.66 -10.10
N SER A 98 3.88 -4.63 -11.43
CA SER A 98 3.61 -3.39 -12.19
C SER A 98 4.60 -2.26 -11.88
N ILE A 99 5.89 -2.62 -11.68
CA ILE A 99 6.97 -1.66 -11.41
C ILE A 99 7.12 -0.73 -12.62
N CYS A 100 7.19 0.57 -12.34
CA CYS A 100 7.25 1.60 -13.37
C CYS A 100 8.54 1.52 -14.18
N ASP A 101 9.69 1.43 -13.48
CA ASP A 101 10.99 1.36 -14.13
C ASP A 101 12.06 0.70 -13.25
N TYR A 102 13.19 0.42 -13.91
CA TYR A 102 14.33 -0.27 -13.33
C TYR A 102 15.61 0.45 -13.75
N VAL A 103 16.32 1.05 -12.80
CA VAL A 103 17.47 1.92 -13.03
C VAL A 103 18.72 1.31 -12.41
N LEU A 104 19.83 1.26 -13.17
CA LEU A 104 21.11 0.83 -12.63
C LEU A 104 21.75 1.94 -11.78
N LYS A 105 22.26 1.60 -10.59
CA LYS A 105 22.93 2.56 -9.69
C LYS A 105 24.10 3.29 -10.38
N VAL A 106 24.80 2.63 -11.31
CA VAL A 106 25.90 3.22 -12.09
C VAL A 106 25.44 4.30 -13.07
N SER A 107 24.18 4.27 -13.48
CA SER A 107 23.56 5.21 -14.43
C SER A 107 22.52 6.12 -13.77
N ILE A 108 22.48 6.20 -12.44
CA ILE A 108 21.43 6.89 -11.69
C ILE A 108 21.24 8.34 -12.13
N MET A 109 22.31 9.04 -12.46
CA MET A 109 22.26 10.45 -12.86
C MET A 109 21.65 10.66 -14.24
N ASP A 110 21.78 9.68 -15.11
CA ASP A 110 21.32 9.75 -16.50
C ASP A 110 19.92 9.14 -16.65
N GLU A 111 19.67 7.98 -16.01
CA GLU A 111 18.45 7.20 -16.22
C GLU A 111 17.32 7.51 -15.21
N LEU A 112 17.66 7.90 -13.98
CA LEU A 112 16.63 8.18 -12.96
C LEU A 112 15.70 9.35 -13.32
N PRO A 113 16.17 10.47 -13.90
CA PRO A 113 15.27 11.52 -14.37
C PRO A 113 14.24 11.02 -15.38
N ASP A 114 14.63 10.20 -16.34
CA ASP A 114 13.72 9.63 -17.36
C ASP A 114 12.71 8.68 -16.72
N ALA A 115 13.16 7.86 -15.77
CA ALA A 115 12.28 6.97 -15.01
C ALA A 115 11.24 7.75 -14.18
N ILE A 116 11.64 8.87 -13.57
CA ILE A 116 10.73 9.75 -12.85
C ILE A 116 9.74 10.43 -13.80
N GLU A 117 10.19 10.92 -14.97
CA GLU A 117 9.29 11.48 -15.98
C GLU A 117 8.25 10.47 -16.46
N LYS A 118 8.64 9.21 -16.65
CA LYS A 118 7.74 8.10 -16.97
C LYS A 118 6.71 7.86 -15.86
N ALA A 119 7.15 7.83 -14.60
CA ALA A 119 6.26 7.71 -13.46
C ALA A 119 5.24 8.85 -13.39
N ILE A 120 5.68 10.09 -13.60
CA ILE A 120 4.80 11.27 -13.67
C ILE A 120 3.83 11.15 -14.85
N GLY A 121 4.28 10.65 -16.00
CA GLY A 121 3.44 10.37 -17.16
C GLY A 121 2.28 9.44 -16.81
N ASN A 122 2.58 8.32 -16.14
CA ASN A 122 1.60 7.36 -15.66
C ASN A 122 0.61 8.00 -14.67
N LEU A 123 1.12 8.74 -13.68
CA LEU A 123 0.30 9.45 -12.69
C LEU A 123 -0.63 10.49 -13.34
N ASN A 124 -0.15 11.22 -14.32
CA ASN A 124 -0.96 12.18 -15.09
C ASN A 124 -2.03 11.49 -15.93
N GLN A 125 -1.71 10.34 -16.53
CA GLN A 125 -2.70 9.53 -17.24
C GLN A 125 -3.79 9.05 -16.30
N LEU A 126 -3.41 8.54 -15.12
CA LEU A 126 -4.34 8.14 -14.07
C LEU A 126 -5.27 9.30 -13.66
N LYS A 127 -4.73 10.50 -13.47
CA LYS A 127 -5.53 11.69 -13.15
C LYS A 127 -6.50 12.07 -14.26
N ARG A 128 -6.07 12.04 -15.52
CA ARG A 128 -6.93 12.35 -16.68
C ARG A 128 -8.07 11.35 -16.84
N GLU A 129 -7.82 10.07 -16.57
CA GLU A 129 -8.84 9.04 -16.59
C GLU A 129 -9.90 9.28 -15.49
N ILE A 130 -9.47 9.77 -14.32
CA ILE A 130 -10.37 10.17 -13.23
C ILE A 130 -11.24 11.38 -13.65
N GLU A 131 -10.63 12.42 -14.21
CA GLU A 131 -11.32 13.65 -14.63
C GLU A 131 -12.29 13.41 -15.79
N LYS A 132 -11.98 12.47 -16.69
CA LYS A 132 -12.85 12.10 -17.81
C LYS A 132 -14.13 11.40 -17.38
N ASN A 133 -14.11 10.80 -16.18
CA ASN A 133 -15.21 9.99 -15.67
C ASN A 133 -16.22 10.75 -14.79
N GLU A 134 -16.23 12.09 -14.79
CA GLU A 134 -17.28 12.87 -14.10
C GLU A 134 -18.69 12.55 -14.62
N LYS A 135 -18.84 12.10 -15.86
CA LYS A 135 -20.09 11.60 -16.41
C LYS A 135 -20.58 10.29 -15.78
N ASP A 136 -19.65 9.49 -15.25
CA ASP A 136 -19.95 8.19 -14.65
C ASP A 136 -20.18 8.26 -13.14
N LEU A 137 -20.48 9.43 -12.58
CA LEU A 137 -20.65 9.61 -11.13
C LEU A 137 -21.70 8.65 -10.54
N LEU A 138 -22.79 8.43 -11.27
CA LEU A 138 -23.85 7.49 -10.89
C LEU A 138 -23.37 6.03 -10.97
N GLU A 139 -22.63 5.68 -12.03
CA GLU A 139 -22.03 4.34 -12.18
C GLU A 139 -20.97 4.09 -11.13
N GLN A 140 -20.12 5.08 -10.82
CA GLN A 140 -19.12 4.98 -9.77
C GLN A 140 -19.75 4.82 -8.37
N LEU A 141 -20.85 5.50 -8.07
CA LEU A 141 -21.57 5.32 -6.80
C LEU A 141 -22.15 3.90 -6.70
N SER A 142 -22.69 3.38 -7.79
CA SER A 142 -23.15 1.98 -7.86
C SER A 142 -21.99 1.00 -7.66
N LEU A 143 -20.82 1.27 -8.26
CA LEU A 143 -19.62 0.44 -8.09
C LEU A 143 -19.13 0.45 -6.63
N ILE A 144 -19.05 1.61 -5.99
CA ILE A 144 -18.66 1.68 -4.58
C ILE A 144 -19.63 0.90 -3.69
N GLN A 145 -20.93 0.97 -3.95
CA GLN A 145 -21.92 0.17 -3.23
C GLN A 145 -21.72 -1.33 -3.44
N GLN A 146 -21.39 -1.76 -4.66
CA GLN A 146 -21.07 -3.16 -4.96
C GLN A 146 -19.81 -3.62 -4.23
N ILE A 147 -18.74 -2.79 -4.20
CA ILE A 147 -17.51 -3.08 -3.48
C ILE A 147 -17.77 -3.21 -1.98
N ASP A 148 -18.47 -2.25 -1.38
CA ASP A 148 -18.81 -2.28 0.05
C ASP A 148 -19.63 -3.55 0.39
N HIS A 149 -20.65 -3.84 -0.40
CA HIS A 149 -21.47 -5.05 -0.22
C HIS A 149 -20.62 -6.33 -0.34
N TYR A 150 -19.73 -6.41 -1.33
CA TYR A 150 -18.85 -7.55 -1.50
C TYR A 150 -17.92 -7.74 -0.29
N ILE A 151 -17.33 -6.65 0.21
CA ILE A 151 -16.47 -6.66 1.39
C ILE A 151 -17.25 -7.15 2.62
N GLU A 152 -18.44 -6.61 2.87
CA GLU A 152 -19.29 -7.00 4.00
C GLU A 152 -19.63 -8.50 3.99
N GLN A 153 -19.88 -9.06 2.81
CA GLN A 153 -20.17 -10.49 2.68
C GLN A 153 -18.94 -11.39 2.81
N ASN A 154 -17.74 -10.87 2.49
CA ASN A 154 -16.55 -11.71 2.32
C ASN A 154 -15.37 -11.34 3.24
N TYR A 155 -15.45 -10.31 4.10
CA TYR A 155 -14.32 -9.81 4.91
C TYR A 155 -13.66 -10.89 5.79
N LYS A 156 -14.39 -11.96 6.13
CA LYS A 156 -13.88 -13.11 6.91
C LYS A 156 -12.96 -14.03 6.11
N LYS A 157 -12.98 -13.94 4.78
CA LYS A 157 -12.13 -14.73 3.90
C LYS A 157 -10.81 -14.01 3.65
N LYS A 158 -9.81 -14.73 3.16
CA LYS A 158 -8.62 -14.10 2.60
C LYS A 158 -9.03 -13.39 1.30
N LEU A 159 -8.89 -12.07 1.27
CA LEU A 159 -9.21 -11.25 0.12
C LEU A 159 -7.93 -10.62 -0.42
N SER A 160 -7.72 -10.74 -1.72
CA SER A 160 -6.76 -9.92 -2.47
C SER A 160 -7.51 -8.90 -3.33
N LEU A 161 -6.80 -7.89 -3.79
CA LEU A 161 -7.34 -6.89 -4.68
C LEU A 161 -7.80 -7.53 -6.01
N ASP A 162 -7.05 -8.52 -6.49
CA ASP A 162 -7.34 -9.22 -7.73
C ASP A 162 -8.59 -10.10 -7.61
N ASP A 163 -8.80 -10.80 -6.48
CA ASP A 163 -10.01 -11.58 -6.24
C ASP A 163 -11.27 -10.70 -6.29
N ILE A 164 -11.22 -9.54 -5.63
CA ILE A 164 -12.34 -8.60 -5.61
C ILE A 164 -12.59 -8.02 -7.02
N ALA A 165 -11.52 -7.68 -7.72
CA ALA A 165 -11.60 -7.13 -9.07
C ALA A 165 -12.14 -8.13 -10.08
N GLU A 166 -11.74 -9.40 -9.99
CA GLU A 166 -12.23 -10.50 -10.84
C GLU A 166 -13.73 -10.72 -10.64
N ASP A 167 -14.18 -10.83 -9.39
CA ASP A 167 -15.59 -11.05 -9.07
C ASP A 167 -16.49 -9.86 -9.50
N LEU A 168 -15.97 -8.64 -9.45
CA LEU A 168 -16.66 -7.44 -9.88
C LEU A 168 -16.46 -7.13 -11.38
N HIS A 169 -15.67 -7.95 -12.09
CA HIS A 169 -15.35 -7.79 -13.52
C HIS A 169 -14.71 -6.45 -13.88
N ILE A 170 -13.80 -5.95 -13.01
CA ILE A 170 -13.10 -4.68 -13.19
C ILE A 170 -11.58 -4.87 -13.05
N ASN A 171 -10.82 -3.86 -13.46
CA ASN A 171 -9.37 -3.86 -13.26
C ASN A 171 -9.03 -3.52 -11.79
N SER A 172 -8.07 -4.25 -11.19
CA SER A 172 -7.66 -4.08 -9.79
C SER A 172 -7.11 -2.68 -9.48
N SER A 173 -6.30 -2.11 -10.38
CA SER A 173 -5.80 -0.74 -10.22
C SER A 173 -6.92 0.30 -10.27
N TYR A 174 -7.92 0.10 -11.14
CA TYR A 174 -9.09 0.96 -11.22
C TYR A 174 -9.93 0.87 -9.94
N LEU A 175 -10.20 -0.35 -9.44
CA LEU A 175 -10.93 -0.60 -8.20
C LEU A 175 -10.29 0.16 -7.02
N SER A 176 -9.00 -0.05 -6.79
CA SER A 176 -8.27 0.57 -5.69
C SER A 176 -8.34 2.10 -5.75
N ARG A 177 -8.05 2.66 -6.92
CA ARG A 177 -8.09 4.10 -7.16
C ARG A 177 -9.46 4.72 -6.90
N VAL A 178 -10.50 4.15 -7.49
CA VAL A 178 -11.87 4.66 -7.33
C VAL A 178 -12.32 4.58 -5.88
N TYR A 179 -11.99 3.47 -5.21
CA TYR A 179 -12.35 3.29 -3.82
C TYR A 179 -11.68 4.34 -2.91
N LYS A 180 -10.34 4.50 -3.03
CA LYS A 180 -9.59 5.51 -2.27
C LYS A 180 -10.10 6.92 -2.54
N LEU A 181 -10.32 7.28 -3.81
CA LEU A 181 -10.85 8.58 -4.20
C LEU A 181 -12.21 8.89 -3.54
N LYS A 182 -13.12 7.92 -3.51
CA LYS A 182 -14.50 8.12 -3.02
C LYS A 182 -14.63 7.95 -1.50
N LYS A 183 -13.86 7.06 -0.90
CA LYS A 183 -13.91 6.76 0.55
C LYS A 183 -12.84 7.49 1.36
N GLY A 184 -11.82 8.09 0.73
CA GLY A 184 -10.70 8.75 1.40
C GLY A 184 -9.76 7.81 2.14
N LYS A 185 -9.91 6.49 1.96
CA LYS A 185 -9.10 5.45 2.59
C LYS A 185 -8.96 4.26 1.65
N ASN A 186 -7.89 3.49 1.79
CA ASN A 186 -7.71 2.33 0.96
C ASN A 186 -8.69 1.19 1.32
N LEU A 187 -8.87 0.28 0.40
CA LEU A 187 -9.84 -0.82 0.52
C LEU A 187 -9.48 -1.79 1.65
N PHE A 188 -8.19 -2.07 1.84
CA PHE A 188 -7.73 -2.98 2.90
C PHE A 188 -7.87 -2.39 4.30
N ASP A 189 -7.75 -1.07 4.46
CA ASP A 189 -8.08 -0.39 5.72
C ASP A 189 -9.55 -0.56 6.06
N THR A 190 -10.43 -0.52 5.05
CA THR A 190 -11.86 -0.75 5.27
C THR A 190 -12.12 -2.19 5.69
N ILE A 191 -11.51 -3.17 5.00
CA ILE A 191 -11.61 -4.59 5.38
C ILE A 191 -11.08 -4.81 6.81
N LEU A 192 -9.92 -4.22 7.12
CA LEU A 192 -9.32 -4.34 8.45
C LEU A 192 -10.23 -3.73 9.53
N ASN A 193 -10.79 -2.54 9.29
CA ASN A 193 -11.71 -1.91 10.23
C ASN A 193 -12.96 -2.77 10.47
N LEU A 194 -13.55 -3.36 9.42
CA LEU A 194 -14.68 -4.28 9.57
C LEU A 194 -14.31 -5.50 10.42
N ARG A 195 -13.12 -6.07 10.22
CA ARG A 195 -12.60 -7.18 11.02
C ARG A 195 -12.43 -6.79 12.48
N ILE A 196 -11.90 -5.59 12.74
CA ILE A 196 -11.72 -5.09 14.11
C ILE A 196 -13.07 -4.82 14.77
N GLU A 197 -14.03 -4.22 14.08
CA GLU A 197 -15.39 -4.02 14.63
C GLU A 197 -16.06 -5.37 14.95
N ALA A 198 -16.01 -6.34 14.03
CA ALA A 198 -16.51 -7.68 14.31
C ALA A 198 -15.78 -8.36 15.48
N ALA A 199 -14.47 -8.12 15.63
CA ALA A 199 -13.69 -8.64 16.73
C ALA A 199 -14.08 -8.06 18.09
N LYS A 200 -14.47 -6.77 18.15
CA LYS A 200 -14.97 -6.14 19.38
C LYS A 200 -16.21 -6.89 19.88
N ASP A 201 -17.15 -7.19 18.98
CA ASP A 201 -18.38 -7.91 19.34
C ASP A 201 -18.05 -9.32 19.90
N TYR A 202 -17.12 -10.04 19.29
CA TYR A 202 -16.68 -11.34 19.80
C TYR A 202 -15.96 -11.22 21.15
N LEU A 203 -15.17 -10.17 21.36
CA LEU A 203 -14.43 -9.94 22.61
C LEU A 203 -15.37 -9.68 23.79
N ILE A 204 -16.48 -8.97 23.55
CA ILE A 204 -17.46 -8.62 24.57
C ILE A 204 -18.42 -9.81 24.84
N ASN A 205 -18.94 -10.40 23.76
CA ASN A 205 -20.06 -11.34 23.84
C ASN A 205 -19.63 -12.80 23.91
N THR A 206 -18.33 -13.13 23.94
CA THR A 206 -17.86 -14.53 23.99
C THR A 206 -16.59 -14.70 24.83
N ASP A 207 -16.37 -15.90 25.35
CA ASP A 207 -15.14 -16.31 26.04
C ASP A 207 -14.02 -16.79 25.11
N LYS A 208 -14.18 -16.63 23.79
CA LYS A 208 -13.20 -17.08 22.79
C LYS A 208 -11.85 -16.42 23.01
N ARG A 209 -10.78 -17.22 22.81
CA ARG A 209 -9.41 -16.70 22.91
C ARG A 209 -9.09 -15.78 21.74
N THR A 210 -8.15 -14.86 21.93
CA THR A 210 -7.77 -13.86 20.93
C THR A 210 -7.39 -14.49 19.57
N TYR A 211 -6.70 -15.64 19.58
CA TYR A 211 -6.33 -16.33 18.33
C TYR A 211 -7.55 -16.89 17.59
N GLU A 212 -8.54 -17.43 18.34
CA GLU A 212 -9.79 -17.93 17.76
C GLU A 212 -10.61 -16.80 17.13
N ILE A 213 -10.63 -15.63 17.80
CA ILE A 213 -11.30 -14.43 17.28
C ILE A 213 -10.59 -13.94 16.03
N SER A 214 -9.23 -13.92 16.00
CA SER A 214 -8.50 -13.50 14.82
C SER A 214 -8.84 -14.35 13.60
N GLU A 215 -8.93 -15.67 13.75
CA GLU A 215 -9.34 -16.59 12.67
C GLU A 215 -10.79 -16.33 12.23
N LEU A 216 -11.72 -16.15 13.18
CA LEU A 216 -13.14 -15.90 12.90
C LEU A 216 -13.39 -14.62 12.11
N VAL A 217 -12.53 -13.61 12.30
CA VAL A 217 -12.63 -12.36 11.57
C VAL A 217 -11.75 -12.30 10.32
N GLY A 218 -11.07 -13.40 9.98
CA GLY A 218 -10.31 -13.55 8.75
C GLY A 218 -8.87 -13.04 8.83
N VAL A 219 -8.27 -12.98 10.02
CA VAL A 219 -6.86 -12.63 10.23
C VAL A 219 -6.11 -13.87 10.72
N GLU A 220 -5.30 -14.49 9.85
CA GLU A 220 -4.59 -15.74 10.14
C GLU A 220 -3.51 -15.58 11.24
N ASP A 221 -2.81 -14.44 11.24
CA ASP A 221 -1.76 -14.16 12.22
C ASP A 221 -2.33 -13.39 13.43
N ALA A 222 -2.44 -14.10 14.56
CA ALA A 222 -2.94 -13.53 15.81
C ALA A 222 -2.02 -12.42 16.40
N SER A 223 -0.73 -12.43 16.07
CA SER A 223 0.22 -11.40 16.52
C SER A 223 -0.01 -10.13 15.73
N TYR A 224 -0.13 -10.24 14.43
CA TYR A 224 -0.49 -9.12 13.54
C TYR A 224 -1.88 -8.56 13.93
N PHE A 225 -2.88 -9.43 14.12
CA PHE A 225 -4.21 -9.03 14.60
C PHE A 225 -4.13 -8.19 15.88
N SER A 226 -3.38 -8.65 16.89
CA SER A 226 -3.27 -7.95 18.17
C SER A 226 -2.64 -6.56 18.03
N LYS A 227 -1.62 -6.43 17.18
CA LYS A 227 -0.98 -5.14 16.86
C LYS A 227 -1.96 -4.19 16.18
N MET A 228 -2.66 -4.67 15.14
CA MET A 228 -3.63 -3.86 14.39
C MET A 228 -4.83 -3.47 15.26
N PHE A 229 -5.36 -4.38 16.07
CA PHE A 229 -6.42 -4.09 17.02
C PHE A 229 -6.01 -2.96 17.97
N LYS A 230 -4.80 -3.02 18.54
CA LYS A 230 -4.27 -1.96 19.42
C LYS A 230 -4.05 -0.65 18.67
N LYS A 231 -3.54 -0.68 17.44
CA LYS A 231 -3.35 0.52 16.59
C LYS A 231 -4.68 1.24 16.36
N ILE A 232 -5.75 0.50 16.10
CA ILE A 232 -7.06 1.07 15.75
C ILE A 232 -7.87 1.46 16.99
N THR A 233 -7.84 0.65 18.05
CA THR A 233 -8.70 0.87 19.25
C THR A 233 -7.99 1.54 20.40
N GLY A 234 -6.67 1.63 20.37
CA GLY A 234 -5.83 2.11 21.48
C GLY A 234 -5.55 1.05 22.56
N LEU A 235 -6.27 -0.08 22.56
CA LEU A 235 -6.19 -1.15 23.56
C LEU A 235 -5.84 -2.49 22.90
N SER A 236 -5.07 -3.32 23.60
CA SER A 236 -4.93 -4.71 23.17
C SER A 236 -6.27 -5.46 23.27
N PRO A 237 -6.50 -6.55 22.52
CA PRO A 237 -7.74 -7.35 22.62
C PRO A 237 -8.05 -7.79 24.05
N LYS A 238 -7.04 -8.14 24.84
CA LYS A 238 -7.19 -8.55 26.24
C LYS A 238 -7.59 -7.37 27.13
N GLU A 239 -7.00 -6.21 26.94
CA GLU A 239 -7.37 -4.99 27.68
C GLU A 239 -8.79 -4.56 27.31
N TYR A 240 -9.13 -4.58 26.02
CA TYR A 240 -10.47 -4.25 25.52
C TYR A 240 -11.55 -5.13 26.17
N ARG A 241 -11.37 -6.45 26.15
CA ARG A 241 -12.31 -7.40 26.81
C ARG A 241 -12.49 -7.08 28.30
N ARG A 242 -11.39 -6.75 29.01
CA ARG A 242 -11.45 -6.45 30.44
C ARG A 242 -12.18 -5.16 30.75
N GLN A 243 -12.06 -4.17 29.86
CA GLN A 243 -12.62 -2.84 30.07
C GLN A 243 -14.10 -2.78 29.68
N GLU A 244 -14.44 -3.32 28.51
CA GLU A 244 -15.79 -3.23 27.95
C GLU A 244 -16.69 -4.44 28.30
N GLY A 245 -16.09 -5.56 28.68
CA GLY A 245 -16.83 -6.77 29.09
C GLY A 245 -17.22 -6.82 30.58
N ASN A 246 -16.90 -5.80 31.37
CA ASN A 246 -17.19 -5.72 32.81
C ASN A 246 -18.29 -4.69 33.16
N GLU A 247 -19.15 -4.34 32.21
CA GLU A 247 -20.32 -3.49 32.48
C GLU A 247 -21.60 -4.31 32.80
N GLU A 248 -21.46 -5.47 33.50
CA GLU A 248 -22.55 -6.15 34.18
C GLU A 248 -22.23 -6.38 35.65
#